data_c2b91e86b7ca2c70122285340e0e0c1b
#
_entry.id   c2b91e86b7ca2c70122285340e0e0c1b
#
_cell.length_a   1.000
_cell.length_b   1.000
_cell.length_c   1.000
_cell.angle_alpha   90.00
_cell.angle_beta   90.00
_cell.angle_gamma   90.00
#
_symmetry.space_group_name_H-M   'P 1'
#
loop_
_entity.id
_entity.type
_entity.pdbx_description
1 polymer ?
#
loop_
_entity_poly.entity_id
_entity_poly.type
_entity_poly.pdbx_seq_one_letter_code
_entity_poly.pdbx_strand_id
1 'polypeptide(L)'
;MSRTGKIAASLVISFALGGCAPSGFLPSLSLRAPADDALAHTVGPGAGGAWPAPDWVAQFQDPQLDQLIADALQQNPDLQVAQARLRIAQAQLQQFDSLTGLTGTAGATVSRARMPQPGDIADVSVGGYKVPVQIFGDPVVSPSSVFVGLTYQLDLWGRNKAATKSLMSLRDAARVEAEQVQLTLSTAIVTVYCRLDEAYAARDLLQQKQKVSERVTTVLRERTARGLDNAYDASDASIKRSRLLAQIALNDEQIKLAQLQLGVLSGRGPERGLALQRPRVGKLGDAPLPARLPADLLGRRPDIVAARLRVEAAYASADATRAEFYPDVNLVALGGVFALAPASLFKRDALAGSVGPAVSLPIFDRGRLKAKLGADVAQADVAIGLYNKAVDDALGQVAQLVTSLQTAQTLVAQQQDAVNAAQKIVQIAADRHRRGVLMQKDVDVADLTLIDERAQLIGTLGRQRTLRVALIGALGGGFDAGATVAQAPAVHQARSGAARRGAATAAAASRAAAAGTSNDARPERVAGPPATGAASVAPGPAPAPARRDDAARASMVGVTDPGATPRGTPVLARAASASPTPTAKPVFQHDRLIVTQSD
;
A
#
# COMPACT_ATOMS: atom_id res chain seq x y z
N MET A 1 -1.27 37.10 -50.34
CA MET A 1 -2.43 36.36 -49.73
C MET A 1 -3.59 37.33 -49.63
N SER A 2 -4.67 37.06 -50.36
CA SER A 2 -5.86 37.93 -50.45
C SER A 2 -6.60 37.97 -49.10
N ARG A 3 -7.32 39.07 -48.85
CA ARG A 3 -8.16 39.21 -47.64
C ARG A 3 -9.18 38.07 -47.48
N THR A 4 -9.64 37.47 -48.55
CA THR A 4 -10.52 36.29 -48.58
C THR A 4 -9.85 35.01 -48.03
N GLY A 5 -8.54 34.79 -48.26
CA GLY A 5 -7.81 33.65 -47.70
C GLY A 5 -7.64 33.74 -46.18
N LYS A 6 -7.49 34.94 -45.62
CA LYS A 6 -7.39 35.15 -44.16
C LYS A 6 -8.72 34.95 -43.44
N ILE A 7 -9.84 35.34 -44.05
CA ILE A 7 -11.18 35.12 -43.48
C ILE A 7 -11.58 33.65 -43.54
N ALA A 8 -11.28 32.95 -44.65
CA ALA A 8 -11.52 31.51 -44.75
C ALA A 8 -10.68 30.69 -43.76
N ALA A 9 -9.41 31.03 -43.56
CA ALA A 9 -8.54 30.41 -42.57
C ALA A 9 -9.04 30.65 -41.13
N SER A 10 -9.47 31.88 -40.80
CA SER A 10 -10.04 32.20 -39.48
C SER A 10 -11.36 31.48 -39.22
N LEU A 11 -12.22 31.33 -40.22
CA LEU A 11 -13.51 30.63 -40.09
C LEU A 11 -13.31 29.10 -39.91
N VAL A 12 -12.37 28.49 -40.62
CA VAL A 12 -12.02 27.07 -40.47
C VAL A 12 -11.42 26.80 -39.10
N ILE A 13 -10.56 27.70 -38.57
CA ILE A 13 -9.97 27.56 -37.22
C ILE A 13 -11.05 27.76 -36.15
N SER A 14 -11.99 28.70 -36.32
CA SER A 14 -13.07 28.90 -35.36
C SER A 14 -14.10 27.76 -35.35
N PHE A 15 -14.36 27.14 -36.49
CA PHE A 15 -15.25 25.97 -36.60
C PHE A 15 -14.60 24.68 -36.04
N ALA A 16 -13.28 24.52 -36.18
CA ALA A 16 -12.52 23.40 -35.62
C ALA A 16 -12.44 23.48 -34.08
N LEU A 17 -12.42 24.67 -33.48
CA LEU A 17 -12.35 24.86 -32.03
C LEU A 17 -13.70 24.70 -31.31
N GLY A 18 -14.83 25.01 -31.98
CA GLY A 18 -16.18 25.02 -31.36
C GLY A 18 -16.87 23.64 -31.29
N GLY A 19 -16.42 22.66 -32.06
CA GLY A 19 -17.14 21.38 -32.23
C GLY A 19 -16.59 20.20 -31.42
N CYS A 20 -15.55 20.37 -30.61
CA CYS A 20 -14.81 19.25 -30.02
C CYS A 20 -15.06 18.98 -28.54
N ALA A 21 -15.79 19.84 -27.82
CA ALA A 21 -16.00 19.65 -26.38
C ALA A 21 -16.91 18.44 -26.11
N PRO A 22 -16.46 17.42 -25.36
CA PRO A 22 -17.31 16.31 -24.95
C PRO A 22 -18.29 16.80 -23.89
N SER A 23 -19.59 16.90 -24.22
CA SER A 23 -20.64 17.17 -23.24
C SER A 23 -21.20 15.87 -22.67
N GLY A 24 -21.39 15.78 -21.37
CA GLY A 24 -22.23 14.75 -20.77
C GLY A 24 -21.57 13.58 -20.06
N PHE A 25 -20.22 13.55 -19.91
CA PHE A 25 -19.56 12.51 -19.13
C PHE A 25 -19.12 13.04 -17.76
N LEU A 26 -20.00 12.87 -16.77
CA LEU A 26 -19.69 13.13 -15.34
C LEU A 26 -19.88 11.85 -14.56
N PRO A 27 -19.14 11.63 -13.47
CA PRO A 27 -19.39 10.53 -12.55
C PRO A 27 -20.84 10.54 -12.07
N SER A 28 -21.42 9.35 -11.94
CA SER A 28 -22.80 9.17 -11.49
C SER A 28 -22.90 9.14 -9.95
N LEU A 29 -21.81 8.81 -9.27
CA LEU A 29 -21.72 8.72 -7.82
C LEU A 29 -21.17 10.02 -7.21
N SER A 30 -21.50 10.26 -5.95
CA SER A 30 -20.98 11.36 -5.14
C SER A 30 -20.23 10.84 -3.90
N LEU A 31 -19.28 11.63 -3.43
CA LEU A 31 -18.59 11.35 -2.18
C LEU A 31 -19.55 11.48 -1.01
N ARG A 32 -19.55 10.48 -0.11
CA ARG A 32 -20.34 10.51 1.10
C ARG A 32 -19.64 11.38 2.15
N ALA A 33 -20.38 12.33 2.72
CA ALA A 33 -20.02 12.99 3.96
C ALA A 33 -20.82 12.31 5.09
N PRO A 34 -20.18 11.74 6.14
CA PRO A 34 -20.92 11.21 7.25
C PRO A 34 -21.67 12.33 7.96
N ALA A 35 -22.92 12.05 8.36
CA ALA A 35 -23.69 12.98 9.17
C ALA A 35 -23.04 13.12 10.56
N ASP A 36 -23.10 14.30 11.17
CA ASP A 36 -22.50 14.57 12.48
C ASP A 36 -23.10 13.68 13.59
N ASP A 37 -24.32 13.19 13.40
CA ASP A 37 -25.05 12.31 14.31
C ASP A 37 -24.91 10.81 14.00
N ALA A 38 -24.11 10.42 13.00
CA ALA A 38 -23.97 9.03 12.54
C ALA A 38 -23.59 8.03 13.65
N LEU A 39 -22.97 8.49 14.75
CA LEU A 39 -22.59 7.70 15.92
C LEU A 39 -23.22 8.19 17.22
N ALA A 40 -24.17 9.14 17.19
CA ALA A 40 -24.73 9.79 18.38
C ALA A 40 -25.35 8.82 19.38
N HIS A 41 -26.07 7.79 18.89
CA HIS A 41 -26.68 6.76 19.73
C HIS A 41 -25.67 5.77 20.32
N THR A 42 -24.54 5.56 19.69
CA THR A 42 -23.52 4.57 20.10
C THR A 42 -22.49 5.19 21.03
N VAL A 43 -22.06 6.42 20.75
CA VAL A 43 -20.99 7.12 21.49
C VAL A 43 -21.56 7.91 22.67
N GLY A 44 -22.81 8.36 22.57
CA GLY A 44 -23.47 9.20 23.59
C GLY A 44 -22.99 10.66 23.57
N PRO A 45 -23.72 11.57 24.23
CA PRO A 45 -23.29 12.96 24.38
C PRO A 45 -22.15 13.05 25.39
N GLY A 46 -21.05 13.72 25.04
CA GLY A 46 -20.06 14.14 26.03
C GLY A 46 -18.69 13.46 25.99
N ALA A 47 -18.37 12.75 24.92
CA ALA A 47 -17.00 12.29 24.73
C ALA A 47 -16.13 13.47 24.24
N GLY A 48 -15.55 14.23 25.16
CA GLY A 48 -14.61 15.34 24.88
C GLY A 48 -13.14 14.91 24.90
N GLY A 49 -12.86 13.65 24.54
CA GLY A 49 -11.51 13.09 24.58
C GLY A 49 -10.61 13.57 23.43
N ALA A 50 -9.31 13.41 23.62
CA ALA A 50 -8.31 13.68 22.60
C ALA A 50 -8.19 12.49 21.62
N TRP A 51 -7.78 12.78 20.40
CA TRP A 51 -7.37 11.76 19.45
C TRP A 51 -6.11 11.03 19.93
N PRO A 52 -5.93 9.75 19.55
CA PRO A 52 -4.69 9.03 19.86
C PRO A 52 -3.47 9.83 19.40
N ALA A 53 -2.44 9.89 20.24
CA ALA A 53 -1.18 10.51 19.86
C ALA A 53 -0.39 9.58 18.90
N PRO A 54 0.51 10.12 18.07
CA PRO A 54 1.32 9.29 17.16
C PRO A 54 2.19 8.26 17.90
N ASP A 55 2.58 8.57 19.13
CA ASP A 55 3.40 7.75 20.02
C ASP A 55 2.55 6.92 21.02
N TRP A 56 1.30 6.58 20.66
CA TRP A 56 0.36 5.86 21.53
C TRP A 56 0.94 4.58 22.15
N VAL A 57 1.95 3.98 21.52
CA VAL A 57 2.62 2.78 22.04
C VAL A 57 3.41 3.08 23.31
N ALA A 58 3.96 4.28 23.46
CA ALA A 58 4.71 4.68 24.66
C ALA A 58 3.87 4.60 25.96
N GLN A 59 2.52 4.60 25.84
CA GLN A 59 1.62 4.43 26.98
C GLN A 59 1.79 3.08 27.69
N PHE A 60 2.32 2.05 26.98
CA PHE A 60 2.55 0.73 27.56
C PHE A 60 3.78 0.66 28.47
N GLN A 61 4.67 1.63 28.39
CA GLN A 61 5.87 1.79 29.24
C GLN A 61 6.76 0.53 29.29
N ASP A 62 6.85 -0.21 28.17
CA ASP A 62 7.64 -1.44 28.08
C ASP A 62 8.69 -1.34 26.97
N PRO A 63 9.99 -1.18 27.30
CA PRO A 63 11.06 -1.06 26.32
C PRO A 63 11.19 -2.26 25.37
N GLN A 64 10.75 -3.46 25.81
CA GLN A 64 10.75 -4.66 24.96
C GLN A 64 9.71 -4.53 23.83
N LEU A 65 8.56 -3.94 24.12
CA LEU A 65 7.54 -3.64 23.12
C LEU A 65 8.03 -2.59 22.12
N ASP A 66 8.65 -1.51 22.61
CA ASP A 66 9.19 -0.46 21.75
C ASP A 66 10.24 -1.01 20.79
N GLN A 67 11.12 -1.90 21.28
CA GLN A 67 12.12 -2.55 20.44
C GLN A 67 11.49 -3.47 19.40
N LEU A 68 10.44 -4.25 19.74
CA LEU A 68 9.74 -5.10 18.80
C LEU A 68 9.12 -4.31 17.66
N ILE A 69 8.52 -3.16 17.99
CA ILE A 69 7.94 -2.28 16.97
C ILE A 69 9.04 -1.65 16.11
N ALA A 70 10.13 -1.18 16.71
CA ALA A 70 11.26 -0.66 15.95
C ALA A 70 11.85 -1.70 14.98
N ASP A 71 12.02 -2.95 15.44
CA ASP A 71 12.46 -4.06 14.60
C ASP A 71 11.47 -4.30 13.44
N ALA A 72 10.17 -4.32 13.73
CA ALA A 72 9.13 -4.52 12.73
C ALA A 72 9.09 -3.43 11.67
N LEU A 73 9.19 -2.16 12.06
CA LEU A 73 9.21 -1.02 11.15
C LEU A 73 10.43 -1.02 10.21
N GLN A 74 11.52 -1.67 10.61
CA GLN A 74 12.73 -1.78 9.80
C GLN A 74 12.75 -3.03 8.90
N GLN A 75 12.22 -4.15 9.38
CA GLN A 75 12.50 -5.46 8.78
C GLN A 75 11.26 -6.22 8.32
N ASN A 76 10.03 -5.77 8.67
CA ASN A 76 8.83 -6.49 8.27
C ASN A 76 8.63 -6.46 6.74
N PRO A 77 8.45 -7.64 6.09
CA PRO A 77 8.29 -7.72 4.64
C PRO A 77 7.07 -6.98 4.08
N ASP A 78 5.94 -6.96 4.79
CA ASP A 78 4.73 -6.28 4.32
C ASP A 78 4.96 -4.77 4.23
N LEU A 79 5.68 -4.19 5.19
CA LEU A 79 6.05 -2.78 5.15
C LEU A 79 7.06 -2.49 4.02
N GLN A 80 8.02 -3.40 3.79
CA GLN A 80 8.95 -3.29 2.67
C GLN A 80 8.23 -3.32 1.31
N VAL A 81 7.20 -4.17 1.16
CA VAL A 81 6.33 -4.21 -0.02
C VAL A 81 5.58 -2.89 -0.19
N ALA A 82 4.99 -2.33 0.87
CA ALA A 82 4.30 -1.04 0.81
C ALA A 82 5.24 0.11 0.40
N GLN A 83 6.45 0.15 0.97
CA GLN A 83 7.49 1.11 0.58
C GLN A 83 7.97 0.92 -0.86
N ALA A 84 8.04 -0.33 -1.35
CA ALA A 84 8.37 -0.61 -2.74
C ALA A 84 7.28 -0.10 -3.69
N ARG A 85 6.00 -0.25 -3.35
CA ARG A 85 4.87 0.33 -4.10
C ARG A 85 4.94 1.85 -4.16
N LEU A 86 5.31 2.50 -3.06
CA LEU A 86 5.55 3.95 -3.06
C LEU A 86 6.70 4.33 -4.03
N ARG A 87 7.82 3.58 -4.02
CA ARG A 87 8.92 3.82 -4.98
C ARG A 87 8.49 3.62 -6.44
N ILE A 88 7.65 2.63 -6.72
CA ILE A 88 7.06 2.42 -8.06
C ILE A 88 6.24 3.65 -8.47
N ALA A 89 5.33 4.13 -7.62
CA ALA A 89 4.52 5.31 -7.92
C ALA A 89 5.38 6.58 -8.13
N GLN A 90 6.44 6.74 -7.35
CA GLN A 90 7.43 7.83 -7.54
C GLN A 90 8.16 7.72 -8.88
N ALA A 91 8.60 6.52 -9.26
CA ALA A 91 9.29 6.28 -10.53
C ALA A 91 8.35 6.51 -11.73
N GLN A 92 7.08 6.11 -11.65
CA GLN A 92 6.08 6.37 -12.68
C GLN A 92 5.84 7.87 -12.88
N LEU A 93 5.74 8.64 -11.80
CA LEU A 93 5.64 10.10 -11.88
C LEU A 93 6.89 10.71 -12.54
N GLN A 94 8.09 10.29 -12.15
CA GLN A 94 9.34 10.78 -12.75
C GLN A 94 9.47 10.39 -14.23
N GLN A 95 9.04 9.18 -14.59
CA GLN A 95 9.01 8.72 -15.99
C GLN A 95 8.08 9.62 -16.81
N PHE A 96 6.88 9.89 -16.33
CA PHE A 96 5.93 10.76 -17.02
C PHE A 96 6.47 12.18 -17.18
N ASP A 97 7.02 12.79 -16.14
CA ASP A 97 7.66 14.10 -16.18
C ASP A 97 8.82 14.18 -17.19
N SER A 98 9.55 13.07 -17.35
CA SER A 98 10.66 12.99 -18.32
C SER A 98 10.14 12.88 -19.75
N LEU A 99 9.00 12.22 -19.98
CA LEU A 99 8.38 12.05 -21.30
C LEU A 99 7.65 13.31 -21.78
N THR A 100 7.15 14.14 -20.87
CA THR A 100 6.41 15.37 -21.19
C THR A 100 7.29 16.62 -21.29
N GLY A 101 8.56 16.51 -20.92
CA GLY A 101 9.57 17.56 -21.07
C GLY A 101 10.16 17.64 -22.48
N LEU A 102 11.29 18.31 -22.59
CA LEU A 102 12.11 18.29 -23.81
C LEU A 102 12.69 16.89 -24.00
N THR A 103 12.28 16.22 -25.07
CA THR A 103 12.80 14.89 -25.43
C THR A 103 13.76 15.02 -26.61
N GLY A 104 14.90 14.35 -26.52
CA GLY A 104 15.91 14.28 -27.57
C GLY A 104 16.07 12.85 -28.07
N THR A 105 16.08 12.67 -29.37
CA THR A 105 16.35 11.39 -30.03
C THR A 105 17.49 11.52 -30.99
N ALA A 106 18.43 10.59 -30.99
CA ALA A 106 19.48 10.49 -32.03
C ALA A 106 19.30 9.14 -32.74
N GLY A 107 19.41 9.17 -34.04
CA GLY A 107 19.24 7.96 -34.86
C GLY A 107 20.20 7.94 -36.01
N ALA A 108 20.61 6.73 -36.40
CA ALA A 108 21.36 6.48 -37.62
C ALA A 108 20.66 5.34 -38.36
N THR A 109 20.39 5.53 -39.64
CA THR A 109 19.81 4.50 -40.49
C THR A 109 20.58 4.37 -41.79
N VAL A 110 20.77 3.13 -42.22
CA VAL A 110 21.25 2.79 -43.56
C VAL A 110 20.33 1.68 -44.04
N SER A 111 19.71 1.89 -45.18
CA SER A 111 18.84 0.89 -45.81
C SER A 111 19.14 0.77 -47.29
N ARG A 112 18.74 -0.30 -47.92
CA ARG A 112 18.79 -0.48 -49.37
C ARG A 112 17.38 -0.62 -49.89
N ALA A 113 16.99 0.32 -50.72
CA ALA A 113 15.64 0.34 -51.29
C ALA A 113 15.71 0.34 -52.81
N ARG A 114 14.84 -0.43 -53.44
CA ARG A 114 14.61 -0.35 -54.88
C ARG A 114 13.40 0.56 -55.07
N MET A 115 13.63 1.70 -55.70
CA MET A 115 12.53 2.58 -56.08
C MET A 115 11.83 2.01 -57.32
N PRO A 116 10.49 1.92 -57.35
CA PRO A 116 9.78 1.60 -58.58
C PRO A 116 10.09 2.72 -59.58
N GLN A 117 10.57 2.35 -60.73
CA GLN A 117 10.66 3.29 -61.83
C GLN A 117 9.24 3.48 -62.37
N PRO A 118 8.67 4.68 -62.41
CA PRO A 118 7.46 4.91 -63.14
C PRO A 118 7.82 4.68 -64.62
N GLY A 119 7.28 3.61 -65.19
CA GLY A 119 7.40 3.39 -66.62
C GLY A 119 6.81 4.60 -67.36
N ASP A 120 7.56 5.16 -68.26
CA ASP A 120 7.16 6.10 -69.33
C ASP A 120 6.17 7.24 -69.02
N ILE A 121 6.10 7.74 -67.78
CA ILE A 121 5.06 8.73 -67.39
C ILE A 121 5.52 10.19 -67.63
N ALA A 122 6.72 10.45 -68.02
CA ALA A 122 7.14 11.82 -68.28
C ALA A 122 8.01 12.00 -69.52
N ASP A 123 7.47 11.75 -70.66
CA ASP A 123 7.85 12.48 -71.86
C ASP A 123 7.34 13.93 -71.74
N VAL A 124 8.12 14.79 -71.08
CA VAL A 124 7.80 16.23 -71.07
C VAL A 124 8.14 16.79 -72.43
N SER A 125 7.12 17.13 -73.24
CA SER A 125 7.30 17.83 -74.50
C SER A 125 7.64 19.29 -74.24
N VAL A 126 8.90 19.66 -74.45
CA VAL A 126 9.36 21.05 -74.44
C VAL A 126 9.73 21.41 -75.87
N GLY A 127 8.94 22.31 -76.49
CA GLY A 127 9.20 22.78 -77.86
C GLY A 127 9.09 21.72 -78.97
N GLY A 128 8.23 20.67 -78.81
CA GLY A 128 8.03 19.60 -79.77
C GLY A 128 9.04 18.44 -79.64
N TYR A 129 9.99 18.51 -78.73
CA TYR A 129 10.90 17.40 -78.43
C TYR A 129 10.48 16.69 -77.15
N LYS A 130 10.40 15.36 -77.22
CA LYS A 130 10.17 14.51 -76.06
C LYS A 130 11.50 14.39 -75.29
N VAL A 131 11.55 14.98 -74.10
CA VAL A 131 12.69 14.85 -73.20
C VAL A 131 12.31 13.82 -72.14
N PRO A 132 13.00 12.66 -72.09
CA PRO A 132 12.79 11.71 -70.99
C PRO A 132 13.34 12.32 -69.72
N VAL A 133 12.48 12.71 -68.81
CA VAL A 133 12.89 13.18 -67.46
C VAL A 133 13.01 11.96 -66.57
N GLN A 134 14.26 11.50 -66.38
CA GLN A 134 14.57 10.57 -65.30
C GLN A 134 14.47 11.31 -63.97
N ILE A 135 13.36 11.12 -63.27
CA ILE A 135 13.12 11.74 -61.97
C ILE A 135 13.99 11.09 -60.90
N PHE A 136 14.43 9.84 -61.12
CA PHE A 136 15.34 9.11 -60.22
C PHE A 136 16.41 8.40 -61.07
N GLY A 137 17.69 8.66 -60.78
CA GLY A 137 18.81 8.10 -61.53
C GLY A 137 18.92 6.57 -61.46
N ASP A 138 19.41 6.04 -60.35
CA ASP A 138 19.55 4.59 -60.13
C ASP A 138 18.28 4.03 -59.45
N PRO A 139 17.66 2.92 -59.95
CA PRO A 139 16.54 2.29 -59.32
C PRO A 139 16.86 1.71 -57.93
N VAL A 140 18.15 1.51 -57.62
CA VAL A 140 18.60 1.01 -56.31
C VAL A 140 19.32 2.12 -55.60
N VAL A 141 18.71 2.63 -54.52
CA VAL A 141 19.26 3.63 -53.65
C VAL A 141 19.55 3.05 -52.26
N SER A 142 20.53 3.60 -51.59
CA SER A 142 20.83 3.24 -50.19
C SER A 142 20.64 4.46 -49.29
N PRO A 143 19.36 4.80 -48.95
CA PRO A 143 19.08 5.90 -48.06
C PRO A 143 19.82 5.73 -46.75
N SER A 144 20.55 6.76 -46.38
CA SER A 144 21.38 6.80 -45.18
C SER A 144 21.15 8.11 -44.45
N SER A 145 20.99 8.05 -43.15
CA SER A 145 20.82 9.25 -42.33
C SER A 145 21.47 9.11 -40.96
N VAL A 146 21.98 10.22 -40.45
CA VAL A 146 22.30 10.40 -39.02
C VAL A 146 21.66 11.70 -38.58
N PHE A 147 20.81 11.63 -37.59
CA PHE A 147 20.03 12.80 -37.17
C PHE A 147 19.90 12.90 -35.64
N VAL A 148 19.67 14.12 -35.17
CA VAL A 148 19.24 14.45 -33.82
C VAL A 148 17.91 15.17 -33.95
N GLY A 149 16.91 14.66 -33.25
CA GLY A 149 15.57 15.24 -33.13
C GLY A 149 15.33 15.74 -31.72
N LEU A 150 14.71 16.90 -31.58
CA LEU A 150 14.22 17.44 -30.32
C LEU A 150 12.71 17.65 -30.43
N THR A 151 11.99 17.22 -29.44
CA THR A 151 10.54 17.42 -29.36
C THR A 151 10.16 17.98 -28.01
N TYR A 152 9.35 19.03 -28.00
CA TYR A 152 8.77 19.61 -26.81
C TYR A 152 7.27 19.73 -26.96
N GLN A 153 6.52 19.10 -26.03
CA GLN A 153 5.07 19.08 -26.05
C GLN A 153 4.53 20.33 -25.33
N LEU A 154 3.73 21.13 -26.05
CA LEU A 154 3.08 22.31 -25.51
C LEU A 154 1.73 21.90 -24.86
N ASP A 155 1.65 21.95 -23.53
CA ASP A 155 0.44 21.57 -22.80
C ASP A 155 -0.58 22.71 -22.77
N LEU A 156 -1.17 23.02 -23.93
CA LEU A 156 -2.11 24.15 -24.09
C LEU A 156 -3.47 23.87 -23.42
N TRP A 157 -3.86 22.61 -23.34
CA TRP A 157 -5.17 22.18 -22.84
C TRP A 157 -5.10 21.51 -21.46
N GLY A 158 -3.93 21.49 -20.85
CA GLY A 158 -3.73 20.94 -19.51
C GLY A 158 -3.75 19.42 -19.42
N ARG A 159 -3.58 18.69 -20.53
CA ARG A 159 -3.53 17.23 -20.57
C ARG A 159 -2.40 16.69 -19.69
N ASN A 160 -1.18 17.17 -19.90
CA ASN A 160 -0.02 16.73 -19.14
C ASN A 160 -0.11 17.14 -17.68
N LYS A 161 -0.60 18.36 -17.41
CA LYS A 161 -0.86 18.85 -16.05
C LYS A 161 -1.88 17.96 -15.32
N ALA A 162 -2.96 17.56 -15.96
CA ALA A 162 -3.98 16.67 -15.39
C ALA A 162 -3.42 15.27 -15.15
N ALA A 163 -2.68 14.70 -16.09
CA ALA A 163 -2.03 13.40 -15.94
C ALA A 163 -0.97 13.41 -14.82
N THR A 164 -0.14 14.46 -14.72
CA THR A 164 0.80 14.64 -13.60
C THR A 164 0.05 14.71 -12.26
N LYS A 165 -1.07 15.44 -12.20
CA LYS A 165 -1.91 15.52 -10.99
C LYS A 165 -2.44 14.14 -10.60
N SER A 166 -2.91 13.33 -11.56
CA SER A 166 -3.34 11.95 -11.32
C SER A 166 -2.22 11.11 -10.70
N LEU A 167 -1.02 11.12 -11.30
CA LEU A 167 0.13 10.38 -10.80
C LEU A 167 0.64 10.87 -9.44
N MET A 168 0.58 12.18 -9.18
CA MET A 168 0.88 12.74 -7.86
C MET A 168 -0.09 12.24 -6.80
N SER A 169 -1.40 12.24 -7.09
CA SER A 169 -2.41 11.73 -6.16
C SER A 169 -2.24 10.22 -5.92
N LEU A 170 -1.86 9.42 -6.93
CA LEU A 170 -1.56 7.99 -6.77
C LEU A 170 -0.29 7.76 -5.92
N ARG A 171 0.75 8.57 -6.12
CA ARG A 171 1.95 8.53 -5.28
C ARG A 171 1.63 8.85 -3.82
N ASP A 172 0.81 9.88 -3.58
CA ASP A 172 0.42 10.29 -2.23
C ASP A 172 -0.51 9.24 -1.59
N ALA A 173 -1.41 8.61 -2.36
CA ALA A 173 -2.18 7.45 -1.91
C ALA A 173 -1.27 6.30 -1.48
N ALA A 174 -0.26 5.95 -2.27
CA ALA A 174 0.70 4.89 -1.93
C ALA A 174 1.53 5.21 -0.67
N ARG A 175 1.83 6.50 -0.42
CA ARG A 175 2.48 6.93 0.82
C ARG A 175 1.57 6.68 2.03
N VAL A 176 0.33 7.14 1.96
CA VAL A 176 -0.64 6.98 3.04
C VAL A 176 -0.97 5.50 3.29
N GLU A 177 -0.95 4.67 2.25
CA GLU A 177 -1.09 3.22 2.38
C GLU A 177 0.09 2.58 3.13
N ALA A 178 1.30 3.08 2.96
CA ALA A 178 2.44 2.62 3.76
C ALA A 178 2.27 2.98 5.26
N GLU A 179 1.72 4.16 5.58
CA GLU A 179 1.35 4.53 6.96
C GLU A 179 0.24 3.61 7.51
N GLN A 180 -0.75 3.22 6.68
CA GLN A 180 -1.78 2.25 7.07
C GLN A 180 -1.19 0.89 7.41
N VAL A 181 -0.24 0.40 6.62
CA VAL A 181 0.46 -0.87 6.90
C VAL A 181 1.24 -0.77 8.21
N GLN A 182 1.93 0.34 8.45
CA GLN A 182 2.65 0.61 9.70
C GLN A 182 1.72 0.59 10.91
N LEU A 183 0.56 1.26 10.83
CA LEU A 183 -0.45 1.27 11.89
C LEU A 183 -1.00 -0.13 12.15
N THR A 184 -1.36 -0.86 11.08
CA THR A 184 -1.88 -2.22 11.19
C THR A 184 -0.85 -3.16 11.83
N LEU A 185 0.41 -3.07 11.45
CA LEU A 185 1.50 -3.84 12.01
C LEU A 185 1.71 -3.54 13.50
N SER A 186 1.76 -2.25 13.86
CA SER A 186 1.93 -1.82 15.25
C SER A 186 0.76 -2.29 16.13
N THR A 187 -0.48 -2.15 15.68
CA THR A 187 -1.66 -2.63 16.42
C THR A 187 -1.69 -4.15 16.55
N ALA A 188 -1.26 -4.89 15.52
CA ALA A 188 -1.15 -6.34 15.58
C ALA A 188 -0.10 -6.79 16.61
N ILE A 189 1.08 -6.18 16.61
CA ILE A 189 2.15 -6.48 17.58
C ILE A 189 1.66 -6.22 19.00
N VAL A 190 1.09 -5.03 19.28
CA VAL A 190 0.59 -4.68 20.61
C VAL A 190 -0.52 -5.61 21.05
N THR A 191 -1.42 -6.00 20.15
CA THR A 191 -2.50 -6.96 20.45
C THR A 191 -1.95 -8.32 20.87
N VAL A 192 -0.99 -8.87 20.14
CA VAL A 192 -0.35 -10.17 20.47
C VAL A 192 0.47 -10.05 21.75
N TYR A 193 1.13 -8.91 21.97
CA TYR A 193 1.90 -8.64 23.19
C TYR A 193 1.01 -8.58 24.44
N CYS A 194 -0.16 -7.95 24.35
CA CYS A 194 -1.16 -7.97 25.43
C CYS A 194 -1.68 -9.38 25.72
N ARG A 195 -1.92 -10.21 24.69
CA ARG A 195 -2.29 -11.62 24.85
C ARG A 195 -1.20 -12.44 25.51
N LEU A 196 0.07 -12.15 25.18
CA LEU A 196 1.20 -12.80 25.84
C LEU A 196 1.26 -12.47 27.34
N ASP A 197 1.02 -11.20 27.72
CA ASP A 197 0.93 -10.77 29.13
C ASP A 197 -0.21 -11.50 29.86
N GLU A 198 -1.41 -11.57 29.23
CA GLU A 198 -2.56 -12.29 29.74
C GLU A 198 -2.25 -13.78 29.98
N ALA A 199 -1.61 -14.43 29.00
CA ALA A 199 -1.24 -15.84 29.09
C ALA A 199 -0.23 -16.12 30.23
N TYR A 200 0.73 -15.24 30.45
CA TYR A 200 1.63 -15.34 31.63
C TYR A 200 0.89 -15.13 32.95
N ALA A 201 -0.04 -14.17 33.02
CA ALA A 201 -0.85 -13.97 34.22
C ALA A 201 -1.76 -15.18 34.50
N ALA A 202 -2.36 -15.75 33.46
CA ALA A 202 -3.15 -16.99 33.57
C ALA A 202 -2.28 -18.17 34.04
N ARG A 203 -1.04 -18.30 33.54
CA ARG A 203 -0.08 -19.32 33.98
C ARG A 203 0.20 -19.26 35.46
N ASP A 204 0.40 -18.06 36.01
CA ASP A 204 0.64 -17.89 37.44
C ASP A 204 -0.54 -18.41 38.28
N LEU A 205 -1.78 -18.12 37.86
CA LEU A 205 -2.98 -18.62 38.54
C LEU A 205 -3.14 -20.13 38.39
N LEU A 206 -2.85 -20.69 37.22
CA LEU A 206 -2.89 -22.14 36.99
C LEU A 206 -1.86 -22.88 37.86
N GLN A 207 -0.68 -22.31 38.05
CA GLN A 207 0.34 -22.85 38.97
C GLN A 207 -0.10 -22.77 40.43
N GLN A 208 -0.75 -21.67 40.85
CA GLN A 208 -1.35 -21.56 42.17
C GLN A 208 -2.45 -22.61 42.34
N LYS A 209 -3.35 -22.75 41.37
CA LYS A 209 -4.41 -23.76 41.34
C LYS A 209 -3.86 -25.19 41.45
N GLN A 210 -2.75 -25.47 40.76
CA GLN A 210 -2.07 -26.76 40.83
C GLN A 210 -1.65 -27.09 42.26
N LYS A 211 -0.96 -26.15 42.94
CA LYS A 211 -0.48 -26.37 44.31
C LYS A 211 -1.65 -26.64 45.27
N VAL A 212 -2.74 -25.89 45.15
CA VAL A 212 -3.96 -26.10 45.97
C VAL A 212 -4.63 -27.45 45.66
N SER A 213 -4.79 -27.76 44.36
CA SER A 213 -5.39 -29.04 43.89
C SER A 213 -4.57 -30.26 44.35
N GLU A 214 -3.24 -30.16 44.37
CA GLU A 214 -2.36 -31.22 44.87
C GLU A 214 -2.58 -31.47 46.39
N ARG A 215 -2.71 -30.39 47.19
CA ARG A 215 -3.03 -30.52 48.62
C ARG A 215 -4.36 -31.23 48.82
N VAL A 216 -5.42 -30.79 48.11
CA VAL A 216 -6.74 -31.42 48.18
C VAL A 216 -6.67 -32.91 47.81
N THR A 217 -6.01 -33.22 46.71
CA THR A 217 -5.86 -34.62 46.22
C THR A 217 -5.12 -35.49 47.22
N THR A 218 -4.04 -34.97 47.84
CA THR A 218 -3.28 -35.71 48.87
C THR A 218 -4.12 -36.00 50.10
N VAL A 219 -4.83 -35.01 50.63
CA VAL A 219 -5.68 -35.17 51.80
C VAL A 219 -6.81 -36.19 51.51
N LEU A 220 -7.46 -36.14 50.37
CA LEU A 220 -8.52 -37.07 50.00
C LEU A 220 -7.99 -38.50 49.87
N ARG A 221 -6.79 -38.70 49.26
CA ARG A 221 -6.17 -40.02 49.15
C ARG A 221 -5.81 -40.61 50.52
N GLU A 222 -5.22 -39.80 51.41
CA GLU A 222 -4.87 -40.25 52.77
C GLU A 222 -6.08 -40.63 53.57
N ARG A 223 -7.16 -39.85 53.47
CA ARG A 223 -8.43 -40.13 54.15
C ARG A 223 -9.10 -41.39 53.61
N THR A 224 -9.10 -41.59 52.29
CA THR A 224 -9.60 -42.82 51.67
C THR A 224 -8.75 -44.04 52.10
N ALA A 225 -7.42 -43.92 52.13
CA ALA A 225 -6.54 -45.00 52.59
C ALA A 225 -6.77 -45.41 54.06
N ARG A 226 -7.26 -44.44 54.89
CA ARG A 226 -7.64 -44.69 56.30
C ARG A 226 -9.10 -45.11 56.49
N GLY A 227 -9.85 -45.29 55.39
CA GLY A 227 -11.27 -45.65 55.44
C GLY A 227 -12.20 -44.54 55.90
N LEU A 228 -11.73 -43.26 55.94
CA LEU A 228 -12.52 -42.12 56.39
C LEU A 228 -13.38 -41.48 55.28
N ASP A 229 -12.99 -41.66 54.00
CA ASP A 229 -13.70 -41.19 52.82
C ASP A 229 -13.81 -42.32 51.79
N ASN A 230 -14.73 -42.22 50.85
CA ASN A 230 -14.92 -43.18 49.78
C ASN A 230 -13.91 -42.93 48.61
N ALA A 231 -13.72 -43.93 47.75
CA ALA A 231 -12.82 -43.84 46.63
C ALA A 231 -13.32 -42.85 45.52
N TYR A 232 -14.59 -42.44 45.54
CA TYR A 232 -15.20 -41.53 44.58
C TYR A 232 -14.52 -40.16 44.64
N ASP A 233 -14.41 -39.54 45.82
CA ASP A 233 -13.87 -38.21 46.03
C ASP A 233 -12.38 -38.15 45.64
N ALA A 234 -11.62 -39.18 45.96
CA ALA A 234 -10.19 -39.31 45.55
C ALA A 234 -10.06 -39.44 44.03
N SER A 235 -10.94 -40.21 43.38
CA SER A 235 -10.98 -40.38 41.93
C SER A 235 -11.37 -39.10 41.20
N ASP A 236 -12.40 -38.41 41.66
CA ASP A 236 -12.85 -37.12 41.13
C ASP A 236 -11.75 -36.05 41.24
N ALA A 237 -11.08 -35.93 42.38
CA ALA A 237 -9.94 -35.04 42.57
C ALA A 237 -8.79 -35.37 41.58
N SER A 238 -8.55 -36.65 41.31
CA SER A 238 -7.54 -37.09 40.34
C SER A 238 -7.90 -36.66 38.89
N ILE A 239 -9.20 -36.81 38.52
CA ILE A 239 -9.71 -36.32 37.22
C ILE A 239 -9.53 -34.80 37.09
N LYS A 240 -9.95 -34.04 38.12
CA LYS A 240 -9.79 -32.56 38.14
C LYS A 240 -8.31 -32.15 38.01
N ARG A 241 -7.42 -32.84 38.70
CA ARG A 241 -5.95 -32.61 38.59
C ARG A 241 -5.43 -32.88 37.16
N SER A 242 -5.86 -33.97 36.54
CA SER A 242 -5.44 -34.30 35.18
C SER A 242 -5.93 -33.25 34.17
N ARG A 243 -7.16 -32.76 34.29
CA ARG A 243 -7.70 -31.67 33.48
C ARG A 243 -6.93 -30.37 33.69
N LEU A 244 -6.55 -30.06 34.92
CA LEU A 244 -5.75 -28.87 35.24
C LEU A 244 -4.35 -28.94 34.59
N LEU A 245 -3.68 -30.11 34.62
CA LEU A 245 -2.38 -30.29 33.93
C LEU A 245 -2.52 -30.08 32.42
N ALA A 246 -3.62 -30.57 31.82
CA ALA A 246 -3.91 -30.31 30.42
C ALA A 246 -4.12 -28.81 30.13
N GLN A 247 -4.82 -28.07 31.01
CA GLN A 247 -5.00 -26.61 30.90
C GLN A 247 -3.65 -25.87 30.99
N ILE A 248 -2.75 -26.29 31.88
CA ILE A 248 -1.40 -25.72 31.98
C ILE A 248 -0.63 -25.93 30.67
N ALA A 249 -0.66 -27.15 30.11
CA ALA A 249 0.03 -27.45 28.86
C ALA A 249 -0.50 -26.60 27.68
N LEU A 250 -1.82 -26.44 27.57
CA LEU A 250 -2.45 -25.58 26.56
C LEU A 250 -2.08 -24.09 26.74
N ASN A 251 -2.02 -23.61 27.98
CA ASN A 251 -1.60 -22.24 28.25
C ASN A 251 -0.10 -22.02 27.92
N ASP A 252 0.77 -22.98 28.22
CA ASP A 252 2.18 -22.93 27.85
C ASP A 252 2.36 -22.94 26.32
N GLU A 253 1.52 -23.68 25.60
CA GLU A 253 1.46 -23.61 24.13
C GLU A 253 1.05 -22.23 23.65
N GLN A 254 0.00 -21.62 24.22
CA GLN A 254 -0.43 -20.26 23.87
C GLN A 254 0.67 -19.22 24.06
N ILE A 255 1.44 -19.31 25.15
CA ILE A 255 2.61 -18.44 25.38
C ILE A 255 3.62 -18.61 24.24
N LYS A 256 3.99 -19.85 23.88
CA LYS A 256 4.94 -20.12 22.80
C LYS A 256 4.42 -19.63 21.44
N LEU A 257 3.15 -19.88 21.12
CA LEU A 257 2.56 -19.43 19.86
C LEU A 257 2.54 -17.90 19.76
N ALA A 258 2.21 -17.20 20.84
CA ALA A 258 2.26 -15.74 20.88
C ALA A 258 3.69 -15.21 20.70
N GLN A 259 4.68 -15.85 21.34
CA GLN A 259 6.09 -15.50 21.17
C GLN A 259 6.56 -15.72 19.72
N LEU A 260 6.25 -16.86 19.11
CA LEU A 260 6.58 -17.15 17.71
C LEU A 260 5.94 -16.12 16.76
N GLN A 261 4.65 -15.77 17.00
CA GLN A 261 3.93 -14.78 16.21
C GLN A 261 4.57 -13.40 16.31
N LEU A 262 4.99 -12.96 17.51
CA LEU A 262 5.72 -11.70 17.68
C LEU A 262 7.07 -11.69 16.95
N GLY A 263 7.79 -12.83 16.96
CA GLY A 263 9.00 -12.98 16.18
C GLY A 263 8.79 -12.81 14.68
N VAL A 264 7.72 -13.39 14.14
CA VAL A 264 7.33 -13.23 12.73
C VAL A 264 6.92 -11.80 12.42
N LEU A 265 6.07 -11.19 13.25
CA LEU A 265 5.62 -9.80 13.06
C LEU A 265 6.78 -8.80 13.13
N SER A 266 7.81 -9.07 13.95
CA SER A 266 9.01 -8.24 13.99
C SER A 266 9.90 -8.32 12.74
N GLY A 267 9.61 -9.25 11.82
CA GLY A 267 10.43 -9.48 10.61
C GLY A 267 11.75 -10.20 10.85
N ARG A 268 12.04 -10.62 12.10
CA ARG A 268 13.29 -11.30 12.47
C ARG A 268 13.15 -12.83 12.57
N GLY A 269 11.96 -13.33 12.22
CA GLY A 269 11.67 -14.76 12.26
C GLY A 269 11.24 -15.27 13.64
N PRO A 270 10.71 -16.52 13.71
CA PRO A 270 10.07 -17.05 14.90
C PRO A 270 11.02 -17.20 16.10
N GLU A 271 12.28 -17.56 15.89
CA GLU A 271 13.28 -17.75 16.96
C GLU A 271 13.50 -16.47 17.81
N ARG A 272 13.44 -15.30 17.19
CA ARG A 272 13.53 -14.02 17.89
C ARG A 272 12.43 -13.87 18.94
N GLY A 273 11.24 -14.40 18.63
CA GLY A 273 10.10 -14.37 19.55
C GLY A 273 10.31 -15.21 20.81
N LEU A 274 10.96 -16.37 20.69
CA LEU A 274 11.23 -17.26 21.84
C LEU A 274 12.20 -16.64 22.86
N ALA A 275 13.00 -15.65 22.46
CA ALA A 275 13.88 -14.90 23.35
C ALA A 275 13.15 -13.83 24.16
N LEU A 276 11.86 -13.59 23.90
CA LEU A 276 11.06 -12.58 24.63
C LEU A 276 10.81 -13.03 26.06
N GLN A 277 11.02 -12.08 26.94
CA GLN A 277 10.70 -12.24 28.35
C GLN A 277 9.22 -11.92 28.59
N ARG A 278 8.75 -12.19 29.80
CA ARG A 278 7.40 -11.82 30.24
C ARG A 278 7.18 -10.32 30.04
N PRO A 279 6.08 -9.92 29.37
CA PRO A 279 5.69 -8.53 29.23
C PRO A 279 5.49 -7.82 30.56
N ARG A 280 5.75 -6.51 30.56
CA ARG A 280 5.50 -5.63 31.72
C ARG A 280 4.56 -4.50 31.31
N VAL A 281 3.39 -4.90 30.81
CA VAL A 281 2.42 -3.94 30.27
C VAL A 281 1.86 -3.05 31.38
N GLY A 282 2.06 -1.73 31.26
CA GLY A 282 1.46 -0.74 32.14
C GLY A 282 -0.09 -0.73 32.07
N LYS A 283 -0.73 -0.08 33.04
CA LYS A 283 -2.18 0.12 32.97
C LYS A 283 -2.48 1.15 31.89
N LEU A 284 -3.22 0.74 30.84
CA LEU A 284 -3.78 1.70 29.89
C LEU A 284 -4.81 2.56 30.60
N GLY A 285 -4.62 3.86 30.58
CA GLY A 285 -5.61 4.82 31.05
C GLY A 285 -6.92 4.75 30.27
N ASP A 286 -8.01 5.17 30.88
CA ASP A 286 -9.26 5.38 30.16
C ASP A 286 -9.10 6.61 29.27
N ALA A 287 -9.07 6.40 27.95
CA ALA A 287 -9.10 7.48 26.97
C ALA A 287 -10.55 7.74 26.56
N PRO A 288 -11.13 8.89 26.94
CA PRO A 288 -12.46 9.26 26.47
C PRO A 288 -12.43 9.47 24.95
N LEU A 289 -13.54 9.17 24.29
CA LEU A 289 -13.67 9.30 22.84
C LEU A 289 -13.72 10.76 22.39
N PRO A 290 -13.16 11.13 21.22
CA PRO A 290 -13.29 12.47 20.67
C PRO A 290 -14.74 12.90 20.43
N ALA A 291 -15.04 14.19 20.63
CA ALA A 291 -16.42 14.69 20.56
C ALA A 291 -17.00 14.74 19.13
N ARG A 292 -16.16 14.89 18.11
CA ARG A 292 -16.57 15.05 16.69
C ARG A 292 -16.08 13.89 15.82
N LEU A 293 -16.34 12.67 16.30
CA LEU A 293 -15.85 11.44 15.71
C LEU A 293 -16.20 11.26 14.21
N PRO A 294 -17.45 11.44 13.71
CA PRO A 294 -17.75 11.11 12.33
C PRO A 294 -17.04 11.98 11.32
N ALA A 295 -17.01 13.29 11.52
CA ALA A 295 -16.40 14.23 10.57
C ALA A 295 -14.87 14.18 10.58
N ASP A 296 -14.27 14.10 11.76
CA ASP A 296 -12.81 14.13 11.91
C ASP A 296 -12.13 12.82 11.46
N LEU A 297 -12.85 11.68 11.48
CA LEU A 297 -12.35 10.39 10.96
C LEU A 297 -11.89 10.48 9.51
N LEU A 298 -12.52 11.34 8.68
CA LEU A 298 -12.18 11.50 7.27
C LEU A 298 -10.73 11.97 7.03
N GLY A 299 -10.18 12.74 7.98
CA GLY A 299 -8.80 13.23 7.90
C GLY A 299 -7.79 12.45 8.73
N ARG A 300 -8.28 11.58 9.64
CA ARG A 300 -7.43 10.89 10.62
C ARG A 300 -7.24 9.40 10.38
N ARG A 301 -7.93 8.84 9.38
CA ARG A 301 -7.76 7.43 8.98
C ARG A 301 -6.99 7.34 7.67
N PRO A 302 -5.84 6.65 7.66
CA PRO A 302 -5.03 6.51 6.44
C PRO A 302 -5.76 5.81 5.29
N ASP A 303 -6.58 4.79 5.57
CA ASP A 303 -7.36 4.07 4.56
C ASP A 303 -8.39 4.96 3.84
N ILE A 304 -9.09 5.84 4.57
CA ILE A 304 -10.05 6.80 4.00
C ILE A 304 -9.31 7.86 3.18
N VAL A 305 -8.21 8.40 3.71
CA VAL A 305 -7.40 9.41 3.01
C VAL A 305 -6.80 8.86 1.73
N ALA A 306 -6.28 7.64 1.75
CA ALA A 306 -5.77 6.97 0.55
C ALA A 306 -6.88 6.75 -0.49
N ALA A 307 -8.08 6.32 -0.07
CA ALA A 307 -9.23 6.18 -0.96
C ALA A 307 -9.64 7.51 -1.58
N ARG A 308 -9.66 8.62 -0.82
CA ARG A 308 -9.93 9.97 -1.34
C ARG A 308 -8.89 10.40 -2.39
N LEU A 309 -7.61 10.18 -2.12
CA LEU A 309 -6.54 10.50 -3.08
C LEU A 309 -6.67 9.70 -4.38
N ARG A 310 -7.16 8.46 -4.31
CA ARG A 310 -7.48 7.66 -5.51
C ARG A 310 -8.66 8.22 -6.30
N VAL A 311 -9.68 8.78 -5.63
CA VAL A 311 -10.77 9.50 -6.30
C VAL A 311 -10.22 10.73 -7.02
N GLU A 312 -9.37 11.52 -6.36
CA GLU A 312 -8.72 12.70 -6.97
C GLU A 312 -7.88 12.31 -8.19
N ALA A 313 -7.16 11.19 -8.11
CA ALA A 313 -6.39 10.64 -9.23
C ALA A 313 -7.28 10.24 -10.41
N ALA A 314 -8.41 9.58 -10.15
CA ALA A 314 -9.35 9.16 -11.19
C ALA A 314 -10.02 10.34 -11.89
N TYR A 315 -10.42 11.38 -11.13
CA TYR A 315 -10.91 12.64 -11.72
C TYR A 315 -9.86 13.29 -12.61
N ALA A 316 -8.63 13.40 -12.13
CA ALA A 316 -7.54 14.00 -12.90
C ALA A 316 -7.21 13.17 -14.17
N SER A 317 -7.33 11.84 -14.12
CA SER A 317 -7.21 10.97 -15.30
C SER A 317 -8.31 11.24 -16.34
N ALA A 318 -9.57 11.35 -15.90
CA ALA A 318 -10.68 11.71 -16.77
C ALA A 318 -10.49 13.11 -17.41
N ASP A 319 -9.96 14.08 -16.66
CA ASP A 319 -9.65 15.41 -17.18
C ASP A 319 -8.50 15.38 -18.22
N ALA A 320 -7.48 14.53 -18.00
CA ALA A 320 -6.42 14.30 -19.00
C ALA A 320 -7.01 13.72 -20.30
N THR A 321 -7.93 12.75 -20.20
CA THR A 321 -8.61 12.18 -21.36
C THR A 321 -9.56 13.17 -22.04
N ARG A 322 -10.22 14.07 -21.30
CA ARG A 322 -10.99 15.19 -21.90
C ARG A 322 -10.10 16.10 -22.73
N ALA A 323 -8.89 16.37 -22.28
CA ALA A 323 -7.93 17.17 -23.03
C ALA A 323 -7.46 16.53 -24.33
N GLU A 324 -7.54 15.18 -24.49
CA GLU A 324 -7.21 14.48 -25.74
C GLU A 324 -8.17 14.77 -26.90
N PHE A 325 -9.34 15.36 -26.63
CA PHE A 325 -10.27 15.79 -27.70
C PHE A 325 -9.83 17.04 -28.44
N TYR A 326 -8.88 17.79 -27.89
CA TYR A 326 -8.35 19.01 -28.47
C TYR A 326 -7.08 18.75 -29.30
N PRO A 327 -6.69 19.70 -30.20
CA PRO A 327 -5.48 19.55 -30.99
C PRO A 327 -4.24 19.43 -30.12
N ASP A 328 -3.35 18.50 -30.46
CA ASP A 328 -2.02 18.38 -29.83
C ASP A 328 -1.01 19.26 -30.59
N VAL A 329 -0.27 20.08 -29.87
CA VAL A 329 0.70 21.02 -30.45
C VAL A 329 2.08 20.74 -29.87
N ASN A 330 2.99 20.32 -30.75
CA ASN A 330 4.36 20.01 -30.39
C ASN A 330 5.33 20.94 -31.11
N LEU A 331 6.39 21.37 -30.44
CA LEU A 331 7.53 22.01 -31.09
C LEU A 331 8.56 20.93 -31.43
N VAL A 332 8.88 20.82 -32.72
CA VAL A 332 9.80 19.81 -33.24
C VAL A 332 10.98 20.49 -33.90
N ALA A 333 12.19 20.04 -33.58
CA ALA A 333 13.41 20.43 -34.27
C ALA A 333 14.16 19.14 -34.69
N LEU A 334 14.58 19.09 -35.92
CA LEU A 334 15.33 17.99 -36.49
C LEU A 334 16.56 18.55 -37.19
N GLY A 335 17.73 17.99 -36.94
CA GLY A 335 18.97 18.34 -37.63
C GLY A 335 19.79 17.08 -37.86
N GLY A 336 20.44 17.02 -39.03
CA GLY A 336 21.25 15.85 -39.36
C GLY A 336 21.75 15.82 -40.80
N VAL A 337 22.34 14.71 -41.17
CA VAL A 337 22.79 14.43 -42.52
C VAL A 337 21.95 13.33 -43.15
N PHE A 338 21.49 13.57 -44.35
CA PHE A 338 20.60 12.68 -45.11
C PHE A 338 21.13 12.52 -46.53
N ALA A 339 21.31 11.31 -47.00
CA ALA A 339 21.81 11.02 -48.35
C ALA A 339 21.16 9.77 -48.92
N LEU A 340 21.03 9.71 -50.27
CA LEU A 340 20.53 8.53 -50.98
C LEU A 340 21.62 7.46 -51.18
N ALA A 341 22.88 7.79 -50.87
CA ALA A 341 24.01 6.85 -50.90
C ALA A 341 24.93 7.11 -49.69
N PRO A 342 25.45 6.07 -49.01
CA PRO A 342 26.30 6.23 -47.83
C PRO A 342 27.56 7.09 -48.08
N ALA A 343 28.14 6.97 -49.29
CA ALA A 343 29.31 7.76 -49.70
C ALA A 343 29.05 9.27 -49.77
N SER A 344 27.79 9.70 -49.83
CA SER A 344 27.38 11.11 -49.88
C SER A 344 26.96 11.68 -48.52
N LEU A 345 26.94 10.87 -47.47
CA LEU A 345 26.41 11.25 -46.18
C LEU A 345 27.17 12.43 -45.51
N PHE A 346 28.46 12.51 -45.75
CA PHE A 346 29.31 13.57 -45.13
C PHE A 346 29.62 14.72 -46.11
N LYS A 347 28.92 14.83 -47.25
CA LYS A 347 28.99 16.00 -48.11
C LYS A 347 28.18 17.15 -47.53
N ARG A 348 28.55 18.40 -47.81
CA ARG A 348 27.85 19.60 -47.32
C ARG A 348 26.36 19.61 -47.71
N ASP A 349 26.05 19.09 -48.88
CA ASP A 349 24.70 19.04 -49.45
C ASP A 349 23.78 17.99 -48.72
N ALA A 350 24.37 17.13 -47.87
CA ALA A 350 23.64 16.17 -47.08
C ALA A 350 23.08 16.77 -45.78
N LEU A 351 23.54 17.96 -45.37
CA LEU A 351 23.10 18.62 -44.15
C LEU A 351 21.66 19.16 -44.34
N ALA A 352 20.74 18.71 -43.50
CA ALA A 352 19.36 19.18 -43.49
C ALA A 352 18.87 19.40 -42.06
N GLY A 353 17.98 20.35 -41.89
CA GLY A 353 17.39 20.65 -40.60
C GLY A 353 16.04 21.37 -40.75
N SER A 354 15.18 21.16 -39.79
CA SER A 354 13.90 21.84 -39.71
C SER A 354 13.54 22.16 -38.25
N VAL A 355 12.84 23.24 -38.05
CA VAL A 355 12.24 23.60 -36.74
C VAL A 355 10.87 24.22 -36.98
N GLY A 356 9.89 23.81 -36.20
CA GLY A 356 8.55 24.36 -36.31
C GLY A 356 7.52 23.67 -35.40
N PRO A 357 6.33 24.25 -35.31
CA PRO A 357 5.22 23.61 -34.63
C PRO A 357 4.64 22.47 -35.48
N ALA A 358 4.39 21.33 -34.83
CA ALA A 358 3.61 20.22 -35.39
C ALA A 358 2.25 20.15 -34.68
N VAL A 359 1.16 20.24 -35.43
CA VAL A 359 -0.20 20.20 -34.89
C VAL A 359 -0.88 18.94 -35.39
N SER A 360 -1.45 18.15 -34.47
CA SER A 360 -2.27 16.98 -34.78
C SER A 360 -3.65 17.10 -34.16
N LEU A 361 -4.68 16.74 -34.91
CA LEU A 361 -6.09 16.76 -34.47
C LEU A 361 -6.72 15.40 -34.76
N PRO A 362 -7.29 14.70 -33.76
CA PRO A 362 -7.98 13.42 -33.96
C PRO A 362 -9.38 13.64 -34.55
N ILE A 363 -9.51 13.60 -35.87
CA ILE A 363 -10.79 13.87 -36.57
C ILE A 363 -11.70 12.64 -36.55
N PHE A 364 -11.14 11.45 -36.79
CA PHE A 364 -11.90 10.20 -36.92
C PHE A 364 -11.94 9.36 -35.64
N ASP A 365 -11.18 9.73 -34.60
CA ASP A 365 -11.01 8.99 -33.36
C ASP A 365 -12.07 9.28 -32.28
N ARG A 366 -13.10 10.09 -32.59
CA ARG A 366 -14.11 10.51 -31.61
C ARG A 366 -14.81 9.34 -30.91
N GLY A 367 -15.10 8.25 -31.62
CA GLY A 367 -15.70 7.06 -31.03
C GLY A 367 -14.80 6.42 -29.98
N ARG A 368 -13.51 6.25 -30.31
CA ARG A 368 -12.49 5.70 -29.41
C ARG A 368 -12.29 6.61 -28.18
N LEU A 369 -12.17 7.92 -28.39
CA LEU A 369 -11.99 8.88 -27.29
C LEU A 369 -13.21 8.96 -26.36
N LYS A 370 -14.45 8.90 -26.90
CA LYS A 370 -15.67 8.80 -26.09
C LYS A 370 -15.70 7.53 -25.25
N ALA A 371 -15.34 6.39 -25.83
CA ALA A 371 -15.28 5.12 -25.08
C ALA A 371 -14.20 5.17 -23.98
N LYS A 372 -13.03 5.74 -24.29
CA LYS A 372 -11.95 5.95 -23.30
C LYS A 372 -12.42 6.84 -22.16
N LEU A 373 -13.01 8.00 -22.47
CA LEU A 373 -13.53 8.92 -21.44
C LEU A 373 -14.65 8.26 -20.61
N GLY A 374 -15.54 7.48 -21.25
CA GLY A 374 -16.55 6.71 -20.54
C GLY A 374 -15.95 5.70 -19.57
N ALA A 375 -14.86 5.03 -19.95
CA ALA A 375 -14.12 4.12 -19.07
C ALA A 375 -13.47 4.85 -17.89
N ASP A 376 -12.81 5.99 -18.13
CA ASP A 376 -12.16 6.78 -17.08
C ASP A 376 -13.18 7.36 -16.09
N VAL A 377 -14.35 7.81 -16.55
CA VAL A 377 -15.45 8.25 -15.71
C VAL A 377 -16.03 7.11 -14.88
N ALA A 378 -16.22 5.94 -15.48
CA ALA A 378 -16.64 4.74 -14.74
C ALA A 378 -15.59 4.32 -13.69
N GLN A 379 -14.30 4.47 -14.00
CA GLN A 379 -13.22 4.24 -13.03
C GLN A 379 -13.31 5.25 -11.86
N ALA A 380 -13.70 6.49 -12.10
CA ALA A 380 -13.96 7.45 -11.04
C ALA A 380 -15.16 7.03 -10.18
N ASP A 381 -16.25 6.51 -10.78
CA ASP A 381 -17.38 5.94 -10.02
C ASP A 381 -16.94 4.75 -9.13
N VAL A 382 -16.08 3.87 -9.64
CA VAL A 382 -15.48 2.79 -8.83
C VAL A 382 -14.70 3.35 -7.65
N ALA A 383 -13.85 4.35 -7.88
CA ALA A 383 -13.06 4.96 -6.81
C ALA A 383 -13.95 5.64 -5.75
N ILE A 384 -15.03 6.34 -6.17
CA ILE A 384 -16.02 6.94 -5.26
C ILE A 384 -16.74 5.85 -4.45
N GLY A 385 -17.15 4.75 -5.09
CA GLY A 385 -17.78 3.62 -4.41
C GLY A 385 -16.88 3.01 -3.35
N LEU A 386 -15.59 2.83 -3.64
CA LEU A 386 -14.59 2.33 -2.69
C LEU A 386 -14.34 3.31 -1.53
N TYR A 387 -14.30 4.60 -1.80
CA TYR A 387 -14.23 5.63 -0.76
C TYR A 387 -15.46 5.58 0.17
N ASN A 388 -16.66 5.57 -0.41
CA ASN A 388 -17.89 5.50 0.37
C ASN A 388 -17.95 4.23 1.24
N LYS A 389 -17.52 3.09 0.68
CA LYS A 389 -17.38 1.84 1.44
C LYS A 389 -16.38 1.97 2.59
N ALA A 390 -15.22 2.58 2.37
CA ALA A 390 -14.22 2.77 3.42
C ALA A 390 -14.75 3.63 4.57
N VAL A 391 -15.54 4.65 4.26
CA VAL A 391 -16.22 5.50 5.27
C VAL A 391 -17.24 4.67 6.09
N ASP A 392 -18.10 3.90 5.41
CA ASP A 392 -19.11 3.07 6.08
C ASP A 392 -18.45 1.97 6.95
N ASP A 393 -17.42 1.29 6.43
CA ASP A 393 -16.67 0.28 7.18
C ASP A 393 -16.00 0.89 8.43
N ALA A 394 -15.44 2.09 8.31
CA ALA A 394 -14.81 2.79 9.43
C ALA A 394 -15.82 3.16 10.54
N LEU A 395 -16.96 3.72 10.17
CA LEU A 395 -18.02 4.05 11.12
C LEU A 395 -18.56 2.80 11.80
N GLY A 396 -18.82 1.73 11.02
CA GLY A 396 -19.27 0.44 11.55
C GLY A 396 -18.25 -0.18 12.52
N GLN A 397 -16.97 -0.15 12.18
CA GLN A 397 -15.89 -0.66 13.03
C GLN A 397 -15.81 0.09 14.36
N VAL A 398 -15.87 1.43 14.34
CA VAL A 398 -15.83 2.24 15.56
C VAL A 398 -17.05 1.97 16.42
N ALA A 399 -18.27 1.91 15.83
CA ALA A 399 -19.49 1.59 16.56
C ALA A 399 -19.43 0.24 17.28
N GLN A 400 -18.97 -0.81 16.57
CA GLN A 400 -18.80 -2.15 17.14
C GLN A 400 -17.79 -2.18 18.29
N LEU A 401 -16.66 -1.50 18.13
CA LEU A 401 -15.60 -1.46 19.15
C LEU A 401 -16.05 -0.71 20.40
N VAL A 402 -16.76 0.42 20.24
CA VAL A 402 -17.31 1.19 21.36
C VAL A 402 -18.32 0.37 22.13
N THR A 403 -19.28 -0.26 21.45
CA THR A 403 -20.29 -1.14 22.09
C THR A 403 -19.61 -2.30 22.83
N SER A 404 -18.63 -2.94 22.20
CA SER A 404 -17.88 -4.04 22.82
C SER A 404 -17.07 -3.58 24.04
N LEU A 405 -16.52 -2.38 23.98
CA LEU A 405 -15.74 -1.81 25.10
C LEU A 405 -16.63 -1.47 26.29
N GLN A 406 -17.81 -0.88 26.07
CA GLN A 406 -18.82 -0.62 27.12
C GLN A 406 -19.26 -1.93 27.81
N THR A 407 -19.53 -2.96 27.02
CA THR A 407 -19.83 -4.29 27.55
C THR A 407 -18.68 -4.87 28.35
N ALA A 408 -17.44 -4.75 27.86
CA ALA A 408 -16.26 -5.23 28.56
C ALA A 408 -16.03 -4.50 29.90
N GLN A 409 -16.29 -3.19 29.96
CA GLN A 409 -16.23 -2.42 31.21
C GLN A 409 -17.24 -2.93 32.26
N THR A 410 -18.49 -3.19 31.84
CA THR A 410 -19.51 -3.76 32.70
C THR A 410 -19.09 -5.15 33.20
N LEU A 411 -18.56 -6.01 32.31
CA LEU A 411 -18.10 -7.34 32.69
C LEU A 411 -16.92 -7.30 33.66
N VAL A 412 -15.98 -6.37 33.50
CA VAL A 412 -14.86 -6.18 34.45
C VAL A 412 -15.39 -5.84 35.85
N ALA A 413 -16.36 -4.91 35.95
CA ALA A 413 -16.94 -4.53 37.23
C ALA A 413 -17.63 -5.72 37.92
N GLN A 414 -18.47 -6.46 37.19
CA GLN A 414 -19.16 -7.65 37.72
C GLN A 414 -18.18 -8.75 38.12
N GLN A 415 -17.14 -8.99 37.34
CA GLN A 415 -16.14 -10.00 37.66
C GLN A 415 -15.27 -9.60 38.86
N GLN A 416 -15.00 -8.30 39.01
CA GLN A 416 -14.31 -7.80 40.19
C GLN A 416 -15.17 -8.03 41.48
N ASP A 417 -16.48 -7.84 41.39
CA ASP A 417 -17.40 -8.12 42.52
C ASP A 417 -17.43 -9.62 42.85
N ALA A 418 -17.38 -10.50 41.83
CA ALA A 418 -17.29 -11.95 42.04
C ALA A 418 -15.99 -12.33 42.76
N VAL A 419 -14.84 -11.75 42.34
CA VAL A 419 -13.56 -11.95 43.02
C VAL A 419 -13.62 -11.48 44.48
N ASN A 420 -14.22 -10.32 44.76
CA ASN A 420 -14.36 -9.78 46.09
C ASN A 420 -15.26 -10.70 46.97
N ALA A 421 -16.34 -11.26 46.41
CA ALA A 421 -17.20 -12.21 47.08
C ALA A 421 -16.47 -13.54 47.38
N ALA A 422 -15.76 -14.09 46.40
CA ALA A 422 -14.97 -15.31 46.57
C ALA A 422 -13.86 -15.12 47.62
N GLN A 423 -13.24 -13.96 47.68
CA GLN A 423 -12.24 -13.65 48.71
C GLN A 423 -12.83 -13.62 50.13
N LYS A 424 -14.06 -13.11 50.29
CA LYS A 424 -14.79 -13.17 51.57
C LYS A 424 -15.09 -14.61 51.95
N ILE A 425 -15.46 -15.48 51.01
CA ILE A 425 -15.71 -16.91 51.27
C ILE A 425 -14.45 -17.58 51.81
N VAL A 426 -13.27 -17.32 51.17
CA VAL A 426 -11.97 -17.85 51.66
C VAL A 426 -11.68 -17.39 53.10
N GLN A 427 -11.90 -16.10 53.40
CA GLN A 427 -11.71 -15.55 54.75
C GLN A 427 -12.61 -16.24 55.77
N ILE A 428 -13.92 -16.41 55.49
CA ILE A 428 -14.86 -17.07 56.34
C ILE A 428 -14.48 -18.54 56.54
N ALA A 429 -14.11 -19.25 55.48
CA ALA A 429 -13.68 -20.64 55.57
C ALA A 429 -12.42 -20.80 56.43
N ALA A 430 -11.44 -19.92 56.27
CA ALA A 430 -10.23 -19.91 57.10
C ALA A 430 -10.50 -19.62 58.58
N ASP A 431 -11.44 -18.69 58.91
CA ASP A 431 -11.84 -18.40 60.27
C ASP A 431 -12.56 -19.56 60.94
N ARG A 432 -13.45 -20.23 60.21
CA ARG A 432 -14.17 -21.44 60.69
C ARG A 432 -13.21 -22.62 60.87
N HIS A 433 -12.23 -22.76 60.00
CA HIS A 433 -11.19 -23.78 60.15
C HIS A 433 -10.34 -23.54 61.42
N ARG A 434 -9.92 -22.31 61.67
CA ARG A 434 -9.19 -21.96 62.91
C ARG A 434 -9.97 -22.24 64.19
N ARG A 435 -11.31 -22.18 64.13
CA ARG A 435 -12.23 -22.56 65.22
C ARG A 435 -12.53 -24.04 65.27
N GLY A 436 -11.96 -24.86 64.41
CA GLY A 436 -12.19 -26.31 64.35
C GLY A 436 -13.54 -26.74 63.74
N VAL A 437 -14.28 -25.83 63.08
CA VAL A 437 -15.58 -26.07 62.48
C VAL A 437 -15.51 -26.63 61.07
N LEU A 438 -14.50 -26.24 60.30
CA LEU A 438 -14.25 -26.71 58.93
C LEU A 438 -12.90 -27.43 58.82
N MET A 439 -12.81 -28.37 57.87
CA MET A 439 -11.53 -29.01 57.54
C MET A 439 -10.69 -28.11 56.63
N GLN A 440 -9.37 -28.33 56.61
CA GLN A 440 -8.44 -27.61 55.69
C GLN A 440 -8.87 -27.75 54.21
N LYS A 441 -9.37 -28.93 53.82
CA LYS A 441 -9.86 -29.16 52.45
C LYS A 441 -10.95 -28.17 52.01
N ASP A 442 -11.81 -27.72 52.95
CA ASP A 442 -12.92 -26.82 52.67
C ASP A 442 -12.39 -25.39 52.40
N VAL A 443 -11.31 -25.00 53.09
CA VAL A 443 -10.57 -23.77 52.81
C VAL A 443 -9.89 -23.84 51.43
N ASP A 444 -9.24 -24.97 51.11
CA ASP A 444 -8.58 -25.19 49.85
C ASP A 444 -9.60 -25.19 48.69
N VAL A 445 -10.83 -25.73 48.87
CA VAL A 445 -11.89 -25.65 47.87
C VAL A 445 -12.37 -24.22 47.65
N ALA A 446 -12.48 -23.42 48.72
CA ALA A 446 -12.79 -21.99 48.59
C ALA A 446 -11.67 -21.23 47.85
N ASP A 447 -10.41 -21.57 48.11
CA ASP A 447 -9.26 -21.00 47.40
C ASP A 447 -9.28 -21.33 45.90
N LEU A 448 -9.64 -22.57 45.52
CA LEU A 448 -9.79 -22.97 44.11
C LEU A 448 -10.84 -22.08 43.42
N THR A 449 -11.98 -21.83 44.08
CA THR A 449 -13.03 -20.93 43.55
C THR A 449 -12.49 -19.50 43.35
N LEU A 450 -11.77 -18.97 44.34
CA LEU A 450 -11.17 -17.63 44.22
C LEU A 450 -10.16 -17.54 43.07
N ILE A 451 -9.35 -18.59 42.85
CA ILE A 451 -8.39 -18.64 41.73
C ILE A 451 -9.12 -18.66 40.40
N ASP A 452 -10.25 -19.40 40.30
CA ASP A 452 -11.08 -19.45 39.09
C ASP A 452 -11.68 -18.08 38.76
N GLU A 453 -12.26 -17.40 39.76
CA GLU A 453 -12.79 -16.02 39.54
C GLU A 453 -11.70 -15.02 39.13
N ARG A 454 -10.50 -15.14 39.73
CA ARG A 454 -9.35 -14.30 39.31
C ARG A 454 -8.91 -14.61 37.88
N ALA A 455 -8.94 -15.86 37.43
CA ALA A 455 -8.61 -16.24 36.07
C ALA A 455 -9.61 -15.66 35.06
N GLN A 456 -10.91 -15.66 35.40
CA GLN A 456 -11.93 -15.02 34.57
C GLN A 456 -11.74 -13.49 34.51
N LEU A 457 -11.38 -12.86 35.62
CA LEU A 457 -11.08 -11.42 35.66
C LEU A 457 -9.88 -11.07 34.75
N ILE A 458 -8.79 -11.87 34.77
CA ILE A 458 -7.64 -11.68 33.87
C ILE A 458 -8.07 -11.74 32.41
N GLY A 459 -8.84 -12.74 32.00
CA GLY A 459 -9.36 -12.86 30.64
C GLY A 459 -10.24 -11.67 30.24
N THR A 460 -11.10 -11.19 31.15
CA THR A 460 -11.98 -10.03 30.90
C THR A 460 -11.15 -8.73 30.74
N LEU A 461 -10.13 -8.53 31.58
CA LEU A 461 -9.20 -7.39 31.47
C LEU A 461 -8.36 -7.47 30.19
N GLY A 462 -7.90 -8.66 29.79
CA GLY A 462 -7.20 -8.90 28.56
C GLY A 462 -8.04 -8.53 27.33
N ARG A 463 -9.30 -8.96 27.31
CA ARG A 463 -10.28 -8.56 26.29
C ARG A 463 -10.48 -7.04 26.25
N GLN A 464 -10.63 -6.37 27.38
CA GLN A 464 -10.77 -4.91 27.44
C GLN A 464 -9.53 -4.21 26.85
N ARG A 465 -8.30 -4.68 27.16
CA ARG A 465 -7.06 -4.14 26.61
C ARG A 465 -7.00 -4.29 25.10
N THR A 466 -7.30 -5.48 24.57
CA THR A 466 -7.26 -5.73 23.12
C THR A 466 -8.29 -4.90 22.37
N LEU A 467 -9.49 -4.68 22.94
CA LEU A 467 -10.51 -3.78 22.38
C LEU A 467 -10.04 -2.31 22.37
N ARG A 468 -9.33 -1.86 23.40
CA ARG A 468 -8.74 -0.50 23.42
C ARG A 468 -7.70 -0.33 22.34
N VAL A 469 -6.79 -1.30 22.15
CA VAL A 469 -5.79 -1.28 21.08
C VAL A 469 -6.46 -1.25 19.71
N ALA A 470 -7.49 -2.07 19.50
CA ALA A 470 -8.26 -2.08 18.26
C ALA A 470 -8.96 -0.73 18.01
N LEU A 471 -9.48 -0.09 19.08
CA LEU A 471 -10.10 1.23 18.97
C LEU A 471 -9.07 2.32 18.59
N ILE A 472 -7.86 2.30 19.18
CA ILE A 472 -6.77 3.21 18.79
C ILE A 472 -6.46 3.05 17.30
N GLY A 473 -6.37 1.81 16.80
CA GLY A 473 -6.17 1.53 15.38
C GLY A 473 -7.33 2.03 14.51
N ALA A 474 -8.59 1.80 14.94
CA ALA A 474 -9.78 2.25 14.24
C ALA A 474 -9.94 3.78 14.20
N LEU A 475 -9.36 4.48 15.18
CA LEU A 475 -9.27 5.94 15.24
C LEU A 475 -8.06 6.50 14.43
N GLY A 476 -7.28 5.64 13.78
CA GLY A 476 -6.15 6.03 12.95
C GLY A 476 -4.80 6.11 13.65
N GLY A 477 -4.70 5.72 14.95
CA GLY A 477 -3.41 5.57 15.65
C GLY A 477 -2.54 6.83 15.67
N GLY A 478 -3.14 8.02 15.69
CA GLY A 478 -2.43 9.28 15.69
C GLY A 478 -2.02 9.82 14.29
N PHE A 479 -2.47 9.17 13.22
CA PHE A 479 -2.27 9.69 11.87
C PHE A 479 -2.97 11.04 11.67
N ASP A 480 -2.28 11.97 10.98
CA ASP A 480 -2.82 13.26 10.59
C ASP A 480 -2.48 13.57 9.13
N ALA A 481 -3.51 13.61 8.28
CA ALA A 481 -3.36 13.88 6.85
C ALA A 481 -2.71 15.25 6.57
N GLY A 482 -2.98 16.26 7.40
CA GLY A 482 -2.40 17.61 7.26
C GLY A 482 -0.88 17.61 7.45
N ALA A 483 -0.37 16.87 8.40
CA ALA A 483 1.06 16.72 8.65
C ALA A 483 1.76 15.88 7.56
N THR A 484 1.12 14.82 7.10
CA THR A 484 1.71 13.85 6.14
C THR A 484 1.78 14.41 4.72
N VAL A 485 0.74 15.13 4.27
CA VAL A 485 0.71 15.74 2.91
C VAL A 485 1.58 16.99 2.85
N ALA A 486 1.70 17.77 3.94
CA ALA A 486 2.57 18.95 4.01
C ALA A 486 4.07 18.60 3.99
N GLN A 487 4.46 17.42 4.42
CA GLN A 487 5.86 16.92 4.39
C GLN A 487 6.30 16.38 3.03
N ALA A 488 5.42 16.40 2.00
CA ALA A 488 5.83 16.03 0.65
C ALA A 488 6.93 16.99 0.18
N PRO A 489 8.16 16.52 -0.12
CA PRO A 489 9.22 17.40 -0.59
C PRO A 489 8.74 18.11 -1.85
N ALA A 490 8.82 19.44 -1.84
CA ALA A 490 8.51 20.29 -2.98
C ALA A 490 9.57 20.05 -4.08
N VAL A 491 9.41 18.95 -4.82
CA VAL A 491 10.29 18.57 -5.95
C VAL A 491 10.29 19.66 -7.04
N HIS A 492 9.32 20.57 -7.02
CA HIS A 492 9.21 21.67 -8.00
C HIS A 492 10.17 22.85 -7.75
N GLN A 493 10.69 23.06 -6.54
CA GLN A 493 11.61 24.19 -6.29
C GLN A 493 13.06 23.92 -6.71
N ALA A 494 13.51 22.66 -6.77
CA ALA A 494 14.87 22.32 -7.17
C ALA A 494 15.10 22.45 -8.69
N ARG A 495 14.08 22.25 -9.54
CA ARG A 495 14.21 22.34 -11.00
C ARG A 495 14.19 23.78 -11.53
N SER A 496 13.46 24.70 -10.90
CA SER A 496 13.52 26.12 -11.30
C SER A 496 14.89 26.76 -10.98
N GLY A 497 15.58 26.29 -9.97
CA GLY A 497 16.96 26.69 -9.65
C GLY A 497 18.02 26.10 -10.60
N ALA A 498 17.86 24.86 -11.05
CA ALA A 498 18.78 24.21 -11.98
C ALA A 498 18.60 24.74 -13.41
N ALA A 499 17.34 24.96 -13.86
CA ALA A 499 17.07 25.57 -15.16
C ALA A 499 17.53 27.03 -15.24
N ARG A 500 17.42 27.81 -14.16
CA ARG A 500 17.97 29.19 -14.10
C ARG A 500 19.50 29.20 -14.07
N ARG A 501 20.16 28.23 -13.43
CA ARG A 501 21.64 28.12 -13.47
C ARG A 501 22.13 27.64 -14.82
N GLY A 502 21.45 26.70 -15.48
CA GLY A 502 21.76 26.26 -16.84
C GLY A 502 21.60 27.36 -17.87
N ALA A 503 20.55 28.19 -17.78
CA ALA A 503 20.34 29.35 -18.65
C ALA A 503 21.37 30.47 -18.39
N ALA A 504 21.80 30.68 -17.15
CA ALA A 504 22.83 31.66 -16.80
C ALA A 504 24.21 31.24 -17.28
N THR A 505 24.56 29.95 -17.24
CA THR A 505 25.83 29.43 -17.80
C THR A 505 25.85 29.44 -19.32
N ALA A 506 24.71 29.13 -19.98
CA ALA A 506 24.61 29.25 -21.44
C ALA A 506 24.68 30.70 -21.91
N ALA A 507 24.09 31.64 -21.20
CA ALA A 507 24.21 33.08 -21.51
C ALA A 507 25.60 33.64 -21.24
N ALA A 508 26.33 33.13 -20.25
CA ALA A 508 27.72 33.48 -19.98
C ALA A 508 28.68 32.94 -21.06
N ALA A 509 28.45 31.69 -21.50
CA ALA A 509 29.22 31.08 -22.59
C ALA A 509 28.99 31.79 -23.94
N SER A 510 27.76 32.24 -24.23
CA SER A 510 27.42 33.02 -25.43
C SER A 510 28.05 34.43 -25.42
N ARG A 511 28.15 35.07 -24.25
CA ARG A 511 28.85 36.38 -24.12
C ARG A 511 30.36 36.25 -24.23
N ALA A 512 30.96 35.14 -23.75
CA ALA A 512 32.38 34.86 -23.89
C ALA A 512 32.77 34.59 -25.36
N ALA A 513 31.89 33.91 -26.13
CA ALA A 513 32.10 33.67 -27.56
C ALA A 513 31.93 34.95 -28.42
N ALA A 514 31.11 35.93 -27.99
CA ALA A 514 30.94 37.21 -28.69
C ALA A 514 32.03 38.25 -28.39
N ALA A 515 32.83 38.06 -27.33
CA ALA A 515 33.94 38.97 -26.95
C ALA A 515 35.32 38.56 -27.54
N GLY A 516 35.37 37.45 -28.29
CA GLY A 516 36.64 36.87 -28.82
C GLY A 516 37.05 37.28 -30.24
N THR A 517 36.36 38.28 -30.88
CA THR A 517 36.71 38.75 -32.24
C THR A 517 37.03 40.24 -32.27
N SER A 518 38.12 40.65 -31.72
CA SER A 518 38.92 41.81 -32.18
C SER A 518 40.17 41.93 -31.29
N ASN A 519 41.33 41.61 -31.73
CA ASN A 519 42.45 42.51 -31.94
C ASN A 519 43.70 41.78 -32.40
N ASP A 520 44.26 42.46 -33.39
CA ASP A 520 45.48 42.24 -34.14
C ASP A 520 46.71 42.46 -33.28
N ALA A 521 47.83 41.89 -33.79
CA ALA A 521 49.23 42.34 -33.79
C ALA A 521 50.16 41.98 -32.61
N ARG A 522 51.05 41.12 -33.03
CA ARG A 522 52.54 41.10 -33.01
C ARG A 522 53.38 40.74 -31.77
N PRO A 523 54.56 40.14 -31.99
CA PRO A 523 55.22 39.29 -30.98
C PRO A 523 56.45 39.92 -30.36
N GLU A 524 56.85 39.54 -29.17
CA GLU A 524 58.26 39.60 -28.70
C GLU A 524 58.56 38.55 -27.61
N ARG A 525 59.47 37.72 -27.98
CA ARG A 525 60.73 37.17 -27.45
C ARG A 525 60.90 37.00 -25.91
N VAL A 526 61.33 35.79 -25.59
CA VAL A 526 62.49 35.36 -24.80
C VAL A 526 62.35 35.44 -23.24
N ALA A 527 62.33 34.30 -22.60
CA ALA A 527 63.36 33.74 -21.73
C ALA A 527 62.89 32.50 -21.00
N GLY A 528 63.70 31.47 -21.06
CA GLY A 528 63.45 30.18 -20.36
C GLY A 528 64.11 30.15 -18.98
N PRO A 529 64.30 28.96 -18.41
CA PRO A 529 63.73 28.58 -17.10
C PRO A 529 64.76 28.63 -15.96
N PRO A 530 64.43 28.20 -14.78
CA PRO A 530 64.92 26.89 -14.42
C PRO A 530 63.94 26.02 -13.53
N ALA A 531 64.32 24.77 -13.60
CA ALA A 531 63.76 23.58 -12.95
C ALA A 531 63.92 23.54 -11.43
N THR A 532 63.11 22.69 -10.84
CA THR A 532 63.34 21.67 -9.80
C THR A 532 61.98 21.39 -9.14
N GLY A 533 61.54 20.21 -8.85
CA GLY A 533 62.04 18.91 -8.58
C GLY A 533 60.90 18.01 -8.18
N ALA A 534 60.95 16.85 -8.69
CA ALA A 534 60.54 15.54 -8.24
C ALA A 534 59.45 15.35 -7.19
N ALA A 535 58.41 14.57 -7.52
CA ALA A 535 58.29 13.22 -7.00
C ALA A 535 57.10 12.48 -7.64
N SER A 536 57.44 11.41 -8.31
CA SER A 536 56.64 10.35 -8.88
C SER A 536 55.93 9.55 -7.82
N VAL A 537 54.63 9.24 -8.00
CA VAL A 537 54.06 7.95 -7.63
C VAL A 537 53.02 7.57 -8.67
N ALA A 538 53.27 6.46 -9.34
CA ALA A 538 52.45 5.85 -10.37
C ALA A 538 51.28 5.10 -9.74
N PRO A 539 50.11 4.97 -10.42
CA PRO A 539 49.05 4.07 -10.03
C PRO A 539 49.25 2.67 -10.62
N GLY A 540 49.01 1.65 -9.79
CA GLY A 540 49.05 0.24 -10.18
C GLY A 540 47.77 -0.20 -10.92
N PRO A 541 47.83 -1.30 -11.67
CA PRO A 541 46.86 -1.67 -12.67
C PRO A 541 45.64 -2.45 -12.12
N ALA A 542 44.51 -2.30 -12.82
CA ALA A 542 43.26 -3.01 -12.64
C ALA A 542 43.39 -4.50 -13.05
N PRO A 543 42.61 -5.42 -12.41
CA PRO A 543 42.57 -6.82 -12.84
C PRO A 543 41.57 -7.04 -13.98
N ALA A 544 41.99 -7.84 -14.96
CA ALA A 544 41.25 -8.27 -16.13
C ALA A 544 40.23 -9.40 -15.80
N PRO A 545 39.21 -9.65 -16.65
CA PRO A 545 38.18 -10.63 -16.42
C PRO A 545 38.61 -12.06 -16.78
N ALA A 546 38.14 -13.02 -15.96
CA ALA A 546 38.39 -14.43 -16.18
C ALA A 546 37.49 -14.99 -17.29
N ARG A 547 38.11 -15.72 -18.19
CA ARG A 547 37.50 -16.52 -19.25
C ARG A 547 36.87 -17.81 -18.67
N ARG A 548 35.70 -18.17 -19.24
CA ARG A 548 35.16 -19.54 -19.24
C ARG A 548 35.97 -20.39 -20.23
N ASP A 549 36.28 -21.59 -19.85
CA ASP A 549 36.43 -22.75 -20.75
C ASP A 549 36.13 -24.04 -19.99
N ASP A 550 35.13 -24.75 -20.50
CA ASP A 550 34.93 -26.15 -20.85
C ASP A 550 35.63 -27.28 -20.03
N ALA A 551 34.80 -28.26 -19.70
CA ALA A 551 34.89 -29.68 -20.10
C ALA A 551 33.99 -30.52 -19.19
N ALA A 552 32.89 -31.04 -19.63
CA ALA A 552 32.59 -32.29 -20.30
C ALA A 552 33.08 -33.60 -19.61
N ARG A 553 32.12 -34.55 -19.54
CA ARG A 553 32.18 -36.04 -19.38
C ARG A 553 32.02 -36.57 -17.95
N ALA A 554 30.96 -37.31 -17.71
CA ALA A 554 30.46 -38.60 -18.11
C ALA A 554 30.42 -39.55 -16.92
N SER A 555 29.29 -40.18 -16.70
CA SER A 555 29.06 -41.63 -16.57
C SER A 555 27.69 -41.86 -15.97
N MET A 556 26.76 -42.30 -16.69
CA MET A 556 26.13 -43.59 -16.97
C MET A 556 26.20 -44.60 -15.83
N VAL A 557 25.05 -45.10 -15.46
CA VAL A 557 24.52 -46.45 -15.18
C VAL A 557 23.16 -46.22 -14.52
N GLY A 558 21.99 -46.64 -14.95
CA GLY A 558 21.57 -47.74 -15.79
C GLY A 558 20.38 -48.41 -15.13
N VAL A 559 19.29 -48.59 -15.92
CA VAL A 559 18.34 -49.72 -15.90
C VAL A 559 17.36 -49.76 -14.70
N THR A 560 16.04 -49.77 -14.85
CA THR A 560 15.07 -50.48 -15.70
C THR A 560 13.68 -49.89 -15.58
N ASP A 561 13.02 -49.78 -16.71
CA ASP A 561 11.56 -49.81 -16.87
C ASP A 561 11.11 -51.26 -17.01
N PRO A 562 9.88 -51.72 -16.77
CA PRO A 562 8.81 -51.49 -17.70
C PRO A 562 7.37 -51.48 -17.13
N GLY A 563 6.47 -50.84 -17.85
CA GLY A 563 5.20 -51.51 -18.04
C GLY A 563 3.93 -50.66 -17.96
N ALA A 564 3.42 -50.32 -19.19
CA ALA A 564 2.03 -50.36 -19.58
C ALA A 564 1.08 -49.21 -19.24
N THR A 565 0.83 -48.40 -20.24
CA THR A 565 -0.47 -47.72 -20.53
C THR A 565 -1.59 -48.77 -20.78
N PRO A 566 -2.91 -48.42 -20.72
CA PRO A 566 -3.46 -47.51 -21.68
C PRO A 566 -4.67 -46.63 -21.25
N ARG A 567 -4.82 -45.52 -22.00
CA ARG A 567 -6.04 -44.91 -22.57
C ARG A 567 -7.39 -44.94 -21.83
N GLY A 568 -7.97 -43.76 -21.68
CA GLY A 568 -9.39 -43.57 -21.51
C GLY A 568 -9.77 -42.10 -21.31
N THR A 569 -10.02 -41.38 -22.39
CA THR A 569 -10.76 -40.12 -22.47
C THR A 569 -12.27 -40.40 -22.62
N PRO A 570 -13.16 -39.43 -22.71
CA PRO A 570 -13.90 -38.79 -21.61
C PRO A 570 -15.40 -38.96 -21.85
N VAL A 571 -16.21 -38.80 -20.85
CA VAL A 571 -17.65 -38.62 -21.05
C VAL A 571 -18.19 -37.54 -20.13
N LEU A 572 -18.70 -36.50 -20.74
CA LEU A 572 -19.68 -35.57 -20.23
C LEU A 572 -20.91 -36.30 -19.68
N ALA A 573 -21.31 -36.00 -18.46
CA ALA A 573 -22.62 -36.25 -17.97
C ALA A 573 -23.17 -35.02 -17.24
N ARG A 574 -24.13 -34.44 -17.90
CA ARG A 574 -25.15 -33.50 -17.45
C ARG A 574 -26.11 -34.26 -16.51
N ALA A 575 -26.38 -33.75 -15.33
CA ALA A 575 -27.56 -34.07 -14.52
C ALA A 575 -27.96 -32.77 -13.83
N ALA A 576 -28.94 -32.19 -14.28
CA ALA A 576 -30.36 -32.06 -14.07
C ALA A 576 -30.72 -31.79 -12.57
N SER A 577 -31.23 -30.57 -12.41
CA SER A 577 -32.07 -30.02 -11.38
C SER A 577 -33.04 -31.00 -10.71
N ALA A 578 -33.14 -30.97 -9.38
CA ALA A 578 -34.36 -31.28 -8.67
C ALA A 578 -34.47 -30.40 -7.43
N SER A 579 -35.41 -29.48 -7.45
CA SER A 579 -35.98 -28.80 -6.31
C SER A 579 -36.85 -29.76 -5.51
N PRO A 580 -36.95 -29.63 -4.21
CA PRO A 580 -38.15 -30.08 -3.48
C PRO A 580 -38.98 -28.88 -3.05
N THR A 581 -40.26 -28.98 -3.37
CA THR A 581 -41.41 -28.20 -2.97
C THR A 581 -41.72 -28.35 -1.47
N PRO A 582 -42.51 -27.43 -0.90
CA PRO A 582 -42.66 -27.28 0.56
C PRO A 582 -43.84 -28.07 1.11
N THR A 583 -43.68 -28.66 2.27
CA THR A 583 -44.79 -29.25 3.02
C THR A 583 -45.06 -28.52 4.33
N ALA A 584 -46.27 -28.02 4.41
CA ALA A 584 -47.20 -27.93 5.54
C ALA A 584 -46.74 -27.27 6.87
N LYS A 585 -47.40 -26.16 7.14
CA LYS A 585 -47.64 -25.58 8.48
C LYS A 585 -48.48 -26.51 9.37
N PRO A 586 -48.29 -26.51 10.69
CA PRO A 586 -49.38 -26.71 11.61
C PRO A 586 -49.83 -25.34 12.18
N VAL A 587 -51.13 -25.20 12.10
CA VAL A 587 -51.99 -24.25 12.80
C VAL A 587 -51.96 -24.58 14.29
N PHE A 588 -51.67 -23.60 15.17
CA PHE A 588 -52.07 -23.65 16.56
C PHE A 588 -52.94 -22.44 16.87
N GLN A 589 -54.12 -22.80 17.40
CA GLN A 589 -55.22 -21.96 17.86
C GLN A 589 -54.83 -21.12 19.05
N HIS A 590 -55.43 -19.93 19.08
CA HIS A 590 -55.60 -19.08 20.25
C HIS A 590 -56.31 -19.82 21.40
N ASP A 591 -55.79 -19.64 22.63
CA ASP A 591 -56.62 -19.59 23.82
C ASP A 591 -56.26 -18.38 24.68
N ARG A 592 -57.28 -17.58 24.89
CA ARG A 592 -57.32 -16.43 25.80
C ARG A 592 -57.35 -16.92 27.23
N LEU A 593 -56.53 -16.37 28.08
CA LEU A 593 -56.79 -16.35 29.51
C LEU A 593 -56.69 -14.94 30.06
N ILE A 594 -57.81 -14.44 30.43
CA ILE A 594 -58.11 -13.25 31.22
C ILE A 594 -57.64 -13.54 32.66
N VAL A 595 -56.80 -12.64 33.22
CA VAL A 595 -56.67 -12.55 34.68
C VAL A 595 -56.87 -11.09 35.09
N THR A 596 -57.88 -10.94 35.88
CA THR A 596 -58.33 -9.75 36.58
C THR A 596 -57.36 -9.28 37.64
N GLN A 597 -57.32 -7.94 37.77
CA GLN A 597 -56.78 -7.20 38.92
C GLN A 597 -57.54 -7.57 40.21
N SER A 598 -56.81 -7.55 41.28
CA SER A 598 -57.22 -6.89 42.53
C SER A 598 -56.12 -6.99 43.60
N ASP A 599 -55.91 -5.83 44.19
CA ASP A 599 -55.28 -5.38 45.44
C ASP A 599 -53.77 -5.46 45.57
#